data_1f9733bf663dab26b9962e13db4a46b5
#
_entry.id   1f9733bf663dab26b9962e13db4a46b5
#
_cell.length_a   1.000
_cell.length_b   1.000
_cell.length_c   1.000
_cell.angle_alpha   90.00
_cell.angle_beta   90.00
_cell.angle_gamma   90.00
#
_symmetry.space_group_name_H-M   'P 1'
#
loop_
_entity.id
_entity.type
_entity.pdbx_description
1 polymer ?
#
loop_
_entity_poly.entity_id
_entity_poly.type
_entity_poly.pdbx_seq_one_letter_code
_entity_poly.pdbx_strand_id
1 'polypeptide(L)'
;EIMPSLVGSEMCIRDSAGRVWKREELVRIGEICIRHDVTVVSDEIHCELVFPEYRYTPFASISENFRHHSVVCISPSKAFNIAGLQIANIICADANRRAKIDRAINDNEVCDVNPFGVIATQVAYNEGEEWLNQLIKYLQANFLYMQEFCREHLPEFPITVLEGTYLVWMDCHRLGIHSQELEQRLVNEAGLWLNAGTMYGTEGKGFMRWNIACPRTTLAEGLKRFTGFVRNL
;
A
#
# COMPACT_ATOMS: atom_id res chain seq x y z
N GLU A 1 -24.14 -7.96 22.62
CA GLU A 1 -22.70 -8.19 22.79
C GLU A 1 -21.97 -7.37 21.76
N ILE A 2 -21.24 -6.40 22.23
CA ILE A 2 -20.54 -5.41 21.43
C ILE A 2 -19.34 -6.15 20.84
N MET A 3 -19.39 -6.42 19.53
CA MET A 3 -18.14 -6.62 18.83
C MET A 3 -17.29 -5.36 19.06
N PRO A 4 -16.07 -5.48 19.60
CA PRO A 4 -15.19 -4.34 19.62
C PRO A 4 -15.09 -3.86 18.19
N SER A 5 -15.57 -2.64 17.96
CA SER A 5 -15.42 -2.00 16.66
C SER A 5 -13.93 -2.07 16.33
N LEU A 6 -13.59 -2.66 15.21
CA LEU A 6 -12.30 -2.48 14.58
C LEU A 6 -12.18 -0.97 14.33
N VAL A 7 -11.60 -0.26 15.28
CA VAL A 7 -11.13 1.10 15.08
C VAL A 7 -9.88 0.94 14.22
N GLY A 8 -10.12 0.67 12.91
CA GLY A 8 -9.09 0.73 11.93
C GLY A 8 -8.74 2.19 11.72
N SER A 9 -7.63 2.64 12.27
CA SER A 9 -6.79 3.54 11.52
C SER A 9 -6.37 2.70 10.33
N GLU A 10 -7.12 2.80 9.22
CA GLU A 10 -6.86 2.03 8.03
C GLU A 10 -5.43 2.31 7.60
N MET A 11 -4.53 1.35 7.84
CA MET A 11 -3.18 1.41 7.28
C MET A 11 -3.23 1.51 5.75
N CYS A 12 -4.34 1.09 5.14
CA CYS A 12 -4.63 1.28 3.71
C CYS A 12 -4.45 2.72 3.22
N ILE A 13 -4.77 3.73 4.03
CA ILE A 13 -4.55 5.13 3.63
C ILE A 13 -3.06 5.47 3.64
N ARG A 14 -2.27 4.96 4.59
CA ARG A 14 -0.86 5.33 4.70
C ARG A 14 0.06 4.56 3.76
N ASP A 15 -0.12 3.26 3.59
CA ASP A 15 0.57 2.49 2.57
C ASP A 15 0.17 2.99 1.18
N SER A 16 -1.13 3.34 1.02
CA SER A 16 -1.61 4.00 -0.19
C SER A 16 -1.03 5.41 -0.37
N ALA A 17 -0.69 6.13 0.71
CA ALA A 17 -0.04 7.43 0.64
C ALA A 17 1.48 7.34 0.38
N GLY A 18 2.04 6.13 0.29
CA GLY A 18 3.44 5.89 -0.04
C GLY A 18 4.42 6.29 1.06
N ARG A 19 3.98 6.36 2.31
CA ARG A 19 4.79 6.76 3.46
C ARG A 19 5.27 5.53 4.25
N VAL A 20 6.52 5.56 4.71
CA VAL A 20 7.08 4.58 5.65
C VAL A 20 6.91 5.07 7.09
N TRP A 21 6.39 4.22 7.97
CA TRP A 21 6.23 4.56 9.39
C TRP A 21 7.59 4.70 10.09
N LYS A 22 7.77 5.78 10.82
CA LYS A 22 8.91 5.93 11.71
C LYS A 22 8.74 5.05 12.95
N ARG A 23 9.86 4.52 13.45
CA ARG A 23 9.84 3.65 14.65
C ARG A 23 9.15 4.31 15.85
N GLU A 24 9.38 5.60 16.06
CA GLU A 24 8.81 6.37 17.18
C GLU A 24 7.28 6.49 17.08
N GLU A 25 6.74 6.59 15.88
CA GLU A 25 5.30 6.60 15.64
C GLU A 25 4.66 5.24 15.94
N LEU A 26 5.32 4.16 15.50
CA LEU A 26 4.87 2.79 15.79
C LEU A 26 4.92 2.49 17.30
N VAL A 27 5.96 2.95 18.00
CA VAL A 27 6.07 2.84 19.46
C VAL A 27 4.88 3.54 20.12
N ARG A 28 4.60 4.79 19.74
CA ARG A 28 3.50 5.55 20.33
C ARG A 28 2.12 4.90 20.10
N ILE A 29 1.89 4.41 18.87
CA ILE A 29 0.65 3.69 18.54
C ILE A 29 0.54 2.42 19.38
N GLY A 30 1.58 1.61 19.42
CA GLY A 30 1.59 0.35 20.16
C GLY A 30 1.37 0.54 21.67
N GLU A 31 1.99 1.55 22.26
CA GLU A 31 1.79 1.89 23.68
C GLU A 31 0.35 2.30 23.98
N ILE A 32 -0.29 3.07 23.09
CA ILE A 32 -1.70 3.43 23.21
C ILE A 32 -2.57 2.20 23.12
N CYS A 33 -2.37 1.34 22.12
CA CYS A 33 -3.14 0.12 21.92
C CYS A 33 -3.02 -0.83 23.12
N ILE A 34 -1.82 -1.06 23.62
CA ILE A 34 -1.58 -1.91 24.80
C ILE A 34 -2.27 -1.36 26.04
N ARG A 35 -2.17 -0.04 26.29
CA ARG A 35 -2.82 0.61 27.44
C ARG A 35 -4.33 0.42 27.43
N HIS A 36 -4.94 0.32 26.26
CA HIS A 36 -6.38 0.15 26.11
C HIS A 36 -6.80 -1.29 25.77
N ASP A 37 -5.88 -2.26 25.93
CA ASP A 37 -6.10 -3.68 25.61
C ASP A 37 -6.60 -3.90 24.15
N VAL A 38 -6.08 -3.11 23.22
CA VAL A 38 -6.40 -3.20 21.78
C VAL A 38 -5.34 -4.05 21.08
N THR A 39 -5.76 -5.12 20.42
CA THR A 39 -4.87 -5.90 19.56
C THR A 39 -4.58 -5.15 18.27
N VAL A 40 -3.30 -5.01 17.92
CA VAL A 40 -2.87 -4.41 16.67
C VAL A 40 -2.85 -5.46 15.57
N VAL A 41 -3.56 -5.23 14.47
CA VAL A 41 -3.37 -5.97 13.22
C VAL A 41 -2.47 -5.12 12.33
N SER A 42 -1.23 -5.59 12.12
CA SER A 42 -0.24 -4.91 11.27
C SER A 42 -0.25 -5.56 9.90
N ASP A 43 -0.84 -4.88 8.91
CA ASP A 43 -0.74 -5.28 7.51
C ASP A 43 0.57 -4.74 6.94
N GLU A 44 1.51 -5.63 6.71
CA GLU A 44 2.87 -5.31 6.25
C GLU A 44 3.12 -5.82 4.82
N ILE A 45 2.06 -5.90 4.00
CA ILE A 45 2.12 -6.44 2.63
C ILE A 45 3.05 -5.66 1.68
N HIS A 46 3.38 -4.41 2.01
CA HIS A 46 4.29 -3.55 1.26
C HIS A 46 5.68 -3.41 1.89
N CYS A 47 5.99 -4.19 2.92
CA CYS A 47 7.20 -4.03 3.72
C CYS A 47 8.51 -4.14 2.92
N GLU A 48 8.55 -4.90 1.84
CA GLU A 48 9.71 -5.06 0.97
C GLU A 48 9.89 -3.87 -0.01
N LEU A 49 8.81 -3.09 -0.27
CA LEU A 49 8.80 -2.01 -1.26
C LEU A 49 9.13 -0.67 -0.63
N VAL A 50 10.31 -0.55 -0.02
CA VAL A 50 10.78 0.68 0.64
C VAL A 50 12.00 1.21 -0.11
N PHE A 51 12.03 2.52 -0.37
CA PHE A 51 13.15 3.13 -1.07
C PHE A 51 14.39 3.21 -0.16
N PRO A 52 15.62 3.14 -0.71
CA PRO A 52 16.84 2.95 0.06
C PRO A 52 17.12 4.01 1.13
N GLU A 53 16.56 5.21 0.98
CA GLU A 53 16.72 6.31 1.93
C GLU A 53 15.85 6.16 3.19
N TYR A 54 14.89 5.22 3.17
CA TYR A 54 13.92 4.99 4.24
C TYR A 54 14.11 3.60 4.84
N ARG A 55 13.68 3.44 6.08
CA ARG A 55 13.84 2.19 6.81
C ARG A 55 12.50 1.67 7.30
N TYR A 56 12.11 0.52 6.80
CA TYR A 56 10.99 -0.24 7.34
C TYR A 56 11.32 -0.80 8.73
N THR A 57 10.33 -0.75 9.64
CA THR A 57 10.41 -1.35 10.98
C THR A 57 9.23 -2.29 11.16
N PRO A 58 9.44 -3.63 11.24
CA PRO A 58 8.37 -4.57 11.55
C PRO A 58 7.75 -4.25 12.93
N PHE A 59 6.44 -4.13 13.02
CA PHE A 59 5.77 -3.74 14.26
C PHE A 59 6.09 -4.70 15.42
N ALA A 60 6.01 -6.01 15.17
CA ALA A 60 6.31 -7.04 16.16
C ALA A 60 7.78 -7.10 16.62
N SER A 61 8.70 -6.44 15.90
CA SER A 61 10.13 -6.42 16.26
C SER A 61 10.49 -5.34 17.28
N ILE A 62 9.57 -4.41 17.57
CA ILE A 62 9.84 -3.26 18.44
C ILE A 62 10.09 -3.68 19.89
N SER A 63 9.26 -4.59 20.41
CA SER A 63 9.44 -5.19 21.74
C SER A 63 8.66 -6.50 21.85
N GLU A 64 9.00 -7.31 22.87
CA GLU A 64 8.28 -8.53 23.21
C GLU A 64 6.80 -8.26 23.49
N ASN A 65 6.48 -7.15 24.15
CA ASN A 65 5.12 -6.76 24.45
C ASN A 65 4.33 -6.46 23.17
N PHE A 66 4.93 -5.76 22.21
CA PHE A 66 4.30 -5.49 20.90
C PHE A 66 4.08 -6.78 20.11
N ARG A 67 5.05 -7.70 20.15
CA ARG A 67 4.95 -9.02 19.50
C ARG A 67 3.75 -9.83 20.04
N HIS A 68 3.53 -9.80 21.34
CA HIS A 68 2.40 -10.52 21.96
C HIS A 68 1.06 -9.82 21.78
N HIS A 69 1.02 -8.51 21.53
CA HIS A 69 -0.21 -7.74 21.32
C HIS A 69 -0.53 -7.47 19.85
N SER A 70 0.18 -8.13 18.94
CA SER A 70 -0.05 -7.94 17.50
C SER A 70 -0.33 -9.23 16.73
N VAL A 71 -0.96 -9.04 15.59
CA VAL A 71 -1.07 -9.99 14.48
C VAL A 71 -0.47 -9.31 13.25
N VAL A 72 0.55 -9.91 12.65
CA VAL A 72 1.22 -9.37 11.47
C VAL A 72 0.79 -10.15 10.25
N CYS A 73 0.39 -9.43 9.19
CA CYS A 73 0.01 -10.00 7.90
C CYS A 73 1.05 -9.60 6.85
N ILE A 74 1.66 -10.58 6.19
CA ILE A 74 2.64 -10.37 5.12
C ILE A 74 2.32 -11.23 3.92
N SER A 75 2.74 -10.79 2.74
CA SER A 75 2.62 -11.58 1.52
C SER A 75 3.64 -11.12 0.48
N PRO A 76 4.26 -12.01 -0.28
CA PRO A 76 5.13 -11.65 -1.40
C PRO A 76 4.36 -11.09 -2.61
N SER A 77 3.03 -11.09 -2.56
CA SER A 77 2.15 -10.79 -3.69
C SER A 77 2.36 -9.39 -4.29
N LYS A 78 2.66 -8.39 -3.48
CA LYS A 78 2.89 -7.01 -3.96
C LYS A 78 4.33 -6.81 -4.43
N ALA A 79 5.29 -7.27 -3.64
CA ALA A 79 6.71 -7.12 -3.97
C ALA A 79 7.12 -7.94 -5.21
N PHE A 80 6.55 -9.12 -5.40
CA PHE A 80 6.93 -10.04 -6.47
C PHE A 80 5.86 -10.22 -7.57
N ASN A 81 4.80 -9.38 -7.54
CA ASN A 81 3.72 -9.39 -8.53
C ASN A 81 3.04 -10.76 -8.71
N ILE A 82 2.83 -11.49 -7.62
CA ILE A 82 2.22 -12.82 -7.61
C ILE A 82 0.85 -12.86 -6.91
N ALA A 83 0.12 -11.75 -6.91
CA ALA A 83 -1.19 -11.65 -6.26
C ALA A 83 -2.21 -12.70 -6.75
N GLY A 84 -2.11 -13.13 -8.02
CA GLY A 84 -2.97 -14.17 -8.59
C GLY A 84 -2.82 -15.54 -7.93
N LEU A 85 -1.74 -15.77 -7.18
CA LEU A 85 -1.52 -17.02 -6.44
C LEU A 85 -2.19 -17.05 -5.08
N GLN A 86 -2.74 -15.91 -4.62
CA GLN A 86 -3.58 -15.79 -3.43
C GLN A 86 -2.96 -16.42 -2.17
N ILE A 87 -1.74 -16.03 -1.83
CA ILE A 87 -1.02 -16.54 -0.67
C ILE A 87 -0.61 -15.39 0.26
N ALA A 88 -0.79 -15.62 1.56
CA ALA A 88 -0.35 -14.70 2.61
C ALA A 88 0.07 -15.47 3.86
N ASN A 89 0.78 -14.83 4.76
CA ASN A 89 1.19 -15.38 6.04
C ASN A 89 0.64 -14.50 7.17
N ILE A 90 0.06 -15.14 8.17
CA ILE A 90 -0.39 -14.49 9.41
C ILE A 90 0.53 -14.92 10.53
N ILE A 91 1.19 -13.97 11.15
CA ILE A 91 2.16 -14.19 12.22
C ILE A 91 1.56 -13.69 13.53
N CYS A 92 1.41 -14.58 14.51
CA CYS A 92 0.86 -14.26 15.82
C CYS A 92 1.62 -15.01 16.92
N ALA A 93 2.29 -14.29 17.81
CA ALA A 93 3.06 -14.89 18.91
C ALA A 93 2.17 -15.43 20.03
N ASP A 94 1.05 -14.75 20.31
CA ASP A 94 0.09 -15.20 21.32
C ASP A 94 -0.61 -16.50 20.86
N ALA A 95 -0.41 -17.59 21.61
CA ALA A 95 -0.90 -18.92 21.27
C ALA A 95 -2.43 -19.01 21.24
N ASN A 96 -3.10 -18.31 22.16
CA ASN A 96 -4.57 -18.35 22.26
C ASN A 96 -5.20 -17.60 21.07
N ARG A 97 -4.63 -16.43 20.74
CA ARG A 97 -5.08 -15.63 19.60
C ARG A 97 -4.79 -16.38 18.29
N ARG A 98 -3.61 -16.98 18.14
CA ARG A 98 -3.26 -17.80 16.99
C ARG A 98 -4.23 -18.96 16.79
N ALA A 99 -4.60 -19.67 17.86
CA ALA A 99 -5.58 -20.77 17.78
C ALA A 99 -6.98 -20.27 17.34
N LYS A 100 -7.39 -19.05 17.77
CA LYS A 100 -8.65 -18.45 17.32
C LYS A 100 -8.62 -18.08 15.85
N ILE A 101 -7.50 -17.53 15.37
CA ILE A 101 -7.29 -17.18 13.94
C ILE A 101 -7.32 -18.46 13.11
N ASP A 102 -6.56 -19.47 13.48
CA ASP A 102 -6.51 -20.77 12.81
C ASP A 102 -7.90 -21.40 12.71
N ARG A 103 -8.64 -21.40 13.81
CA ARG A 103 -10.02 -21.88 13.83
C ARG A 103 -10.92 -21.08 12.87
N ALA A 104 -10.84 -19.76 12.87
CA ALA A 104 -11.65 -18.92 11.98
C ALA A 104 -11.33 -19.16 10.50
N ILE A 105 -10.07 -19.41 10.17
CA ILE A 105 -9.62 -19.77 8.79
C ILE A 105 -10.25 -21.11 8.38
N ASN A 106 -10.23 -22.11 9.26
CA ASN A 106 -10.81 -23.42 9.00
C ASN A 106 -12.35 -23.37 8.96
N ASP A 107 -12.99 -22.69 9.90
CA ASP A 107 -14.46 -22.56 9.95
C ASP A 107 -15.04 -21.86 8.71
N ASN A 108 -14.25 -21.01 8.06
CA ASN A 108 -14.62 -20.31 6.79
C ASN A 108 -14.11 -21.04 5.52
N GLU A 109 -13.56 -22.23 5.65
CA GLU A 109 -13.06 -23.06 4.53
C GLU A 109 -12.04 -22.31 3.63
N VAL A 110 -11.20 -21.44 4.22
CA VAL A 110 -10.13 -20.70 3.51
C VAL A 110 -8.74 -21.19 3.90
N CYS A 111 -8.65 -22.39 4.47
CA CYS A 111 -7.41 -23.02 4.92
C CYS A 111 -6.58 -23.62 3.78
N ASP A 112 -7.21 -23.96 2.64
CA ASP A 112 -6.54 -24.59 1.51
C ASP A 112 -5.80 -23.56 0.67
N VAL A 113 -4.48 -23.53 0.83
CA VAL A 113 -3.63 -22.60 0.07
C VAL A 113 -3.27 -23.20 -1.30
N ASN A 114 -3.16 -22.34 -2.30
CA ASN A 114 -2.69 -22.71 -3.63
C ASN A 114 -1.25 -23.29 -3.54
N PRO A 115 -1.01 -24.56 -3.95
CA PRO A 115 0.32 -25.18 -3.86
C PRO A 115 1.38 -24.43 -4.66
N PHE A 116 1.04 -23.83 -5.80
CA PHE A 116 1.96 -22.99 -6.56
C PHE A 116 2.29 -21.70 -5.79
N GLY A 117 1.36 -21.16 -4.99
CA GLY A 117 1.59 -20.03 -4.12
C GLY A 117 2.64 -20.32 -3.04
N VAL A 118 2.60 -21.53 -2.45
CA VAL A 118 3.61 -21.96 -1.46
C VAL A 118 5.00 -21.99 -2.07
N ILE A 119 5.15 -22.63 -3.24
CA ILE A 119 6.43 -22.72 -3.95
C ILE A 119 6.91 -21.32 -4.36
N ALA A 120 6.03 -20.50 -4.92
CA ALA A 120 6.37 -19.14 -5.33
C ALA A 120 6.82 -18.27 -4.16
N THR A 121 6.20 -18.40 -2.98
CA THR A 121 6.62 -17.70 -1.76
C THR A 121 8.04 -18.11 -1.34
N GLN A 122 8.34 -19.42 -1.37
CA GLN A 122 9.67 -19.91 -1.02
C GLN A 122 10.74 -19.39 -1.99
N VAL A 123 10.48 -19.44 -3.30
CA VAL A 123 11.39 -18.92 -4.32
C VAL A 123 11.55 -17.41 -4.19
N ALA A 124 10.45 -16.67 -4.03
CA ALA A 124 10.49 -15.23 -3.90
C ALA A 124 11.39 -14.77 -2.73
N TYR A 125 11.22 -15.39 -1.56
CA TYR A 125 11.99 -15.00 -0.38
C TYR A 125 13.41 -15.58 -0.33
N ASN A 126 13.68 -16.71 -0.95
CA ASN A 126 15.01 -17.33 -0.94
C ASN A 126 15.90 -16.88 -2.11
N GLU A 127 15.31 -16.55 -3.27
CA GLU A 127 16.05 -16.33 -4.51
C GLU A 127 15.70 -14.99 -5.21
N GLY A 128 14.67 -14.27 -4.71
CA GLY A 128 14.13 -13.08 -5.37
C GLY A 128 14.81 -11.75 -5.05
N GLU A 129 15.87 -11.72 -4.22
CA GLU A 129 16.48 -10.48 -3.72
C GLU A 129 16.96 -9.55 -4.85
N GLU A 130 17.67 -10.09 -5.83
CA GLU A 130 18.21 -9.28 -6.94
C GLU A 130 17.06 -8.69 -7.80
N TRP A 131 16.03 -9.50 -8.08
CA TRP A 131 14.85 -9.04 -8.80
C TRP A 131 14.15 -7.89 -8.05
N LEU A 132 13.96 -8.04 -6.74
CA LEU A 132 13.35 -7.03 -5.89
C LEU A 132 14.17 -5.74 -5.85
N ASN A 133 15.48 -5.84 -5.71
CA ASN A 133 16.39 -4.69 -5.72
C ASN A 133 16.32 -3.91 -7.05
N GLN A 134 16.23 -4.62 -8.17
CA GLN A 134 16.05 -3.99 -9.49
C GLN A 134 14.67 -3.34 -9.61
N LEU A 135 13.62 -3.98 -9.11
CA LEU A 135 12.28 -3.41 -9.10
C LEU A 135 12.22 -2.11 -8.29
N ILE A 136 12.77 -2.08 -7.08
CA ILE A 136 12.80 -0.89 -6.23
C ILE A 136 13.50 0.28 -6.94
N LYS A 137 14.66 0.03 -7.56
CA LYS A 137 15.37 1.04 -8.36
C LYS A 137 14.52 1.54 -9.53
N TYR A 138 13.81 0.64 -10.20
CA TYR A 138 12.94 1.00 -11.32
C TYR A 138 11.74 1.84 -10.86
N LEU A 139 11.10 1.48 -9.76
CA LEU A 139 9.99 2.23 -9.17
C LEU A 139 10.43 3.62 -8.73
N GLN A 140 11.58 3.73 -8.06
CA GLN A 140 12.15 5.02 -7.67
C GLN A 140 12.44 5.89 -8.90
N ALA A 141 13.02 5.32 -9.95
CA ALA A 141 13.24 6.04 -11.20
C ALA A 141 11.92 6.49 -11.87
N ASN A 142 10.86 5.67 -11.80
CA ASN A 142 9.53 6.06 -12.28
C ASN A 142 8.96 7.22 -11.45
N PHE A 143 9.13 7.19 -10.15
CA PHE A 143 8.67 8.28 -9.27
C PHE A 143 9.41 9.59 -9.58
N LEU A 144 10.73 9.56 -9.68
CA LEU A 144 11.54 10.74 -10.02
C LEU A 144 11.15 11.32 -11.39
N TYR A 145 10.91 10.46 -12.38
CA TYR A 145 10.42 10.90 -13.69
C TYR A 145 9.06 11.58 -13.59
N MET A 146 8.11 10.99 -12.84
CA MET A 146 6.80 11.59 -12.64
C MET A 146 6.90 12.94 -11.91
N GLN A 147 7.74 13.02 -10.89
CA GLN A 147 7.98 14.24 -10.11
C GLN A 147 8.51 15.38 -11.00
N GLU A 148 9.51 15.08 -11.84
CA GLU A 148 10.07 16.06 -12.77
C GLU A 148 9.05 16.50 -13.81
N PHE A 149 8.31 15.54 -14.38
CA PHE A 149 7.25 15.84 -15.35
C PHE A 149 6.16 16.74 -14.73
N CYS A 150 5.70 16.42 -13.52
CA CYS A 150 4.69 17.23 -12.83
C CYS A 150 5.22 18.62 -12.51
N ARG A 151 6.47 18.74 -12.08
CA ARG A 151 7.09 20.06 -11.82
C ARG A 151 7.13 20.96 -13.07
N GLU A 152 7.39 20.37 -14.24
CA GLU A 152 7.53 21.13 -15.49
C GLU A 152 6.20 21.40 -16.19
N HIS A 153 5.30 20.43 -16.19
CA HIS A 153 4.12 20.46 -17.05
C HIS A 153 2.79 20.56 -16.28
N LEU A 154 2.80 20.24 -14.99
CA LEU A 154 1.62 20.16 -14.12
C LEU A 154 1.90 20.76 -12.72
N PRO A 155 2.52 21.96 -12.61
CA PRO A 155 2.93 22.53 -11.31
C PRO A 155 1.74 22.76 -10.36
N GLU A 156 0.53 22.80 -10.88
CA GLU A 156 -0.72 23.01 -10.15
C GLU A 156 -1.30 21.73 -9.56
N PHE A 157 -0.70 20.58 -9.87
CA PHE A 157 -1.10 19.24 -9.44
C PHE A 157 0.05 18.57 -8.67
N PRO A 158 0.33 19.02 -7.45
CA PRO A 158 1.43 18.46 -6.68
C PRO A 158 1.18 16.99 -6.35
N ILE A 159 2.27 16.22 -6.33
CA ILE A 159 2.25 14.82 -5.92
C ILE A 159 2.88 14.67 -4.53
N THR A 160 2.41 13.67 -3.78
CA THR A 160 2.98 13.35 -2.47
C THR A 160 4.39 12.77 -2.61
N VAL A 161 5.21 13.00 -1.59
CA VAL A 161 6.52 12.32 -1.49
C VAL A 161 6.28 10.82 -1.32
N LEU A 162 6.99 10.02 -2.12
CA LEU A 162 6.94 8.58 -2.06
C LEU A 162 8.17 8.05 -1.33
N GLU A 163 7.96 7.39 -0.20
CA GLU A 163 9.01 6.78 0.62
C GLU A 163 9.14 5.27 0.36
N GLY A 164 8.10 4.69 -0.21
CA GLY A 164 7.98 3.29 -0.58
C GLY A 164 6.71 3.02 -1.38
N THR A 165 6.46 1.76 -1.70
CA THR A 165 5.37 1.32 -2.58
C THR A 165 5.51 1.82 -4.03
N TYR A 166 4.43 1.81 -4.76
CA TYR A 166 4.32 2.32 -6.14
C TYR A 166 3.03 3.14 -6.33
N LEU A 167 2.49 3.68 -5.24
CA LEU A 167 1.20 4.35 -5.20
C LEU A 167 1.40 5.83 -4.90
N VAL A 168 1.28 6.67 -5.93
CA VAL A 168 1.50 8.11 -5.84
C VAL A 168 0.17 8.83 -5.80
N TRP A 169 0.01 9.77 -4.88
CA TRP A 169 -1.17 10.62 -4.80
C TRP A 169 -0.89 11.97 -5.43
N MET A 170 -1.81 12.37 -6.31
CA MET A 170 -1.80 13.67 -6.98
C MET A 170 -2.95 14.51 -6.46
N ASP A 171 -2.65 15.71 -6.00
CA ASP A 171 -3.65 16.68 -5.59
C ASP A 171 -4.33 17.30 -6.82
N CYS A 172 -5.63 17.07 -6.94
CA CYS A 172 -6.48 17.56 -8.03
C CYS A 172 -7.55 18.53 -7.54
N HIS A 173 -7.46 19.06 -6.31
CA HIS A 173 -8.47 19.99 -5.74
C HIS A 173 -8.71 21.20 -6.62
N ARG A 174 -7.69 21.66 -7.33
CA ARG A 174 -7.80 22.81 -8.24
C ARG A 174 -8.88 22.66 -9.30
N LEU A 175 -9.18 21.43 -9.71
CA LEU A 175 -10.20 21.20 -10.74
C LEU A 175 -11.62 21.43 -10.24
N GLY A 176 -11.85 21.45 -8.93
CA GLY A 176 -13.18 21.58 -8.35
C GLY A 176 -14.14 20.43 -8.68
N ILE A 177 -13.60 19.33 -9.25
CA ILE A 177 -14.35 18.14 -9.66
C ILE A 177 -14.26 17.10 -8.55
N HIS A 178 -15.38 16.42 -8.27
CA HIS A 178 -15.37 15.31 -7.29
C HIS A 178 -14.51 14.15 -7.80
N SER A 179 -13.70 13.50 -6.92
CA SER A 179 -12.72 12.48 -7.34
C SER A 179 -13.32 11.33 -8.16
N GLN A 180 -14.52 10.86 -7.83
CA GLN A 180 -15.21 9.81 -8.58
C GLN A 180 -15.67 10.28 -9.96
N GLU A 181 -16.16 11.52 -10.06
CA GLU A 181 -16.50 12.14 -11.35
C GLU A 181 -15.24 12.33 -12.20
N LEU A 182 -14.16 12.79 -11.59
CA LEU A 182 -12.86 12.96 -12.27
C LEU A 182 -12.33 11.62 -12.80
N GLU A 183 -12.43 10.53 -12.02
CA GLU A 183 -12.09 9.17 -12.47
C GLU A 183 -12.88 8.79 -13.73
N GLN A 184 -14.20 8.95 -13.70
CA GLN A 184 -15.06 8.61 -14.84
C GLN A 184 -14.73 9.45 -16.08
N ARG A 185 -14.52 10.75 -15.90
CA ARG A 185 -14.15 11.64 -16.99
C ARG A 185 -12.79 11.30 -17.59
N LEU A 186 -11.79 11.02 -16.76
CA LEU A 186 -10.46 10.59 -17.22
C LEU A 186 -10.55 9.31 -18.05
N VAL A 187 -11.37 8.34 -17.64
CA VAL A 187 -11.58 7.11 -18.43
C VAL A 187 -12.24 7.42 -19.76
N ASN A 188 -13.32 8.19 -19.76
CA ASN A 188 -14.14 8.41 -20.96
C ASN A 188 -13.52 9.39 -21.94
N GLU A 189 -12.89 10.46 -21.46
CA GLU A 189 -12.40 11.57 -22.27
C GLU A 189 -10.91 11.44 -22.60
N ALA A 190 -10.11 10.80 -21.71
CA ALA A 190 -8.67 10.66 -21.87
C ALA A 190 -8.19 9.20 -22.04
N GLY A 191 -9.04 8.21 -21.84
CA GLY A 191 -8.64 6.80 -21.83
C GLY A 191 -7.60 6.51 -20.73
N LEU A 192 -7.69 7.21 -19.60
CA LEU A 192 -6.78 7.09 -18.46
C LEU A 192 -7.54 6.65 -17.22
N TRP A 193 -7.23 5.46 -16.70
CA TRP A 193 -7.83 4.95 -15.48
C TRP A 193 -6.90 5.15 -14.28
N LEU A 194 -7.31 6.03 -13.38
CA LEU A 194 -6.70 6.26 -12.07
C LEU A 194 -7.73 5.94 -10.99
N ASN A 195 -7.30 5.71 -9.77
CA ASN A 195 -8.22 5.49 -8.67
C ASN A 195 -8.63 6.82 -8.01
N ALA A 196 -9.93 7.02 -7.82
CA ALA A 196 -10.43 8.14 -7.02
C ALA A 196 -9.96 8.01 -5.57
N GLY A 197 -9.39 9.08 -5.00
CA GLY A 197 -8.89 9.05 -3.62
C GLY A 197 -9.97 8.73 -2.58
N THR A 198 -11.23 9.08 -2.86
CA THR A 198 -12.38 8.77 -2.00
C THR A 198 -12.66 7.27 -1.81
N MET A 199 -12.11 6.38 -2.65
CA MET A 199 -12.14 4.93 -2.42
C MET A 199 -11.41 4.53 -1.12
N TYR A 200 -10.52 5.38 -0.63
CA TYR A 200 -9.65 5.15 0.53
C TYR A 200 -10.07 5.97 1.76
N GLY A 201 -11.24 6.56 1.72
CA GLY A 201 -11.79 7.35 2.81
C GLY A 201 -12.09 8.80 2.41
N THR A 202 -12.75 9.52 3.30
CA THR A 202 -13.19 10.92 3.08
C THR A 202 -12.02 11.88 2.86
N GLU A 203 -10.88 11.60 3.49
CA GLU A 203 -9.65 12.40 3.39
C GLU A 203 -9.01 12.34 1.99
N GLY A 204 -9.36 11.33 1.19
CA GLY A 204 -8.93 11.21 -0.19
C GLY A 204 -9.70 12.08 -1.18
N LYS A 205 -10.67 12.88 -0.71
CA LYS A 205 -11.43 13.79 -1.57
C LYS A 205 -10.47 14.78 -2.25
N GLY A 206 -10.65 14.99 -3.55
CA GLY A 206 -9.81 15.87 -4.36
C GLY A 206 -8.49 15.27 -4.80
N PHE A 207 -8.18 14.05 -4.40
CA PHE A 207 -6.98 13.34 -4.85
C PHE A 207 -7.28 12.26 -5.88
N MET A 208 -6.27 12.00 -6.74
CA MET A 208 -6.22 10.84 -7.63
C MET A 208 -4.98 10.01 -7.31
N ARG A 209 -5.14 8.67 -7.20
CA ARG A 209 -4.03 7.77 -6.93
C ARG A 209 -3.54 7.10 -8.21
N TRP A 210 -2.24 7.26 -8.46
CA TRP A 210 -1.52 6.68 -9.58
C TRP A 210 -0.80 5.40 -9.16
N ASN A 211 -0.84 4.38 -10.00
CA ASN A 211 0.03 3.21 -9.89
C ASN A 211 1.18 3.37 -10.88
N ILE A 212 2.41 3.51 -10.38
CA ILE A 212 3.62 3.69 -11.20
C ILE A 212 4.39 2.39 -11.44
N ALA A 213 3.86 1.24 -10.99
CA ALA A 213 4.42 -0.09 -11.27
C ALA A 213 4.06 -0.55 -12.69
N CYS A 214 4.49 0.22 -13.67
CA CYS A 214 4.27 -0.04 -15.08
C CYS A 214 5.51 0.37 -15.89
N PRO A 215 5.61 -0.05 -17.17
CA PRO A 215 6.67 0.44 -18.05
C PRO A 215 6.71 1.98 -18.12
N ARG A 216 7.91 2.56 -18.18
CA ARG A 216 8.11 4.01 -18.28
C ARG A 216 7.30 4.65 -19.42
N THR A 217 7.17 3.96 -20.54
CA THR A 217 6.38 4.41 -21.69
C THR A 217 4.89 4.55 -21.35
N THR A 218 4.35 3.61 -20.56
CA THR A 218 2.96 3.66 -20.09
C THR A 218 2.75 4.81 -19.11
N LEU A 219 3.68 5.02 -18.17
CA LEU A 219 3.63 6.16 -17.24
C LEU A 219 3.70 7.49 -18.00
N ALA A 220 4.62 7.62 -18.95
CA ALA A 220 4.78 8.82 -19.76
C ALA A 220 3.53 9.14 -20.59
N GLU A 221 2.92 8.11 -21.19
CA GLU A 221 1.67 8.27 -21.93
C GLU A 221 0.51 8.68 -21.00
N GLY A 222 0.39 8.07 -19.81
CA GLY A 222 -0.62 8.45 -18.83
C GLY A 222 -0.49 9.92 -18.41
N LEU A 223 0.72 10.39 -18.14
CA LEU A 223 0.99 11.78 -17.78
C LEU A 223 0.64 12.75 -18.92
N LYS A 224 0.94 12.40 -20.17
CA LYS A 224 0.55 13.19 -21.36
C LYS A 224 -0.98 13.27 -21.51
N ARG A 225 -1.68 12.16 -21.32
CA ARG A 225 -3.15 12.12 -21.39
C ARG A 225 -3.79 12.97 -20.31
N PHE A 226 -3.28 12.88 -19.06
CA PHE A 226 -3.74 13.74 -17.98
C PHE A 226 -3.50 15.24 -18.32
N THR A 227 -2.31 15.58 -18.80
CA THR A 227 -1.99 16.95 -19.21
C THR A 227 -2.91 17.45 -20.32
N GLY A 228 -3.19 16.63 -21.33
CA GLY A 228 -4.14 16.97 -22.39
C GLY A 228 -5.56 17.19 -21.87
N PHE A 229 -6.01 16.32 -20.97
CA PHE A 229 -7.32 16.43 -20.32
C PHE A 229 -7.47 17.75 -19.54
N VAL A 230 -6.53 18.06 -18.65
CA VAL A 230 -6.65 19.29 -17.81
C VAL A 230 -6.49 20.59 -18.58
N ARG A 231 -5.85 20.57 -19.75
CA ARG A 231 -5.76 21.75 -20.63
C ARG A 231 -7.03 22.02 -21.44
N ASN A 232 -7.89 21.02 -21.57
CA ASN A 232 -9.15 21.10 -22.32
C ASN A 232 -10.36 21.31 -21.40
N LEU A 233 -10.16 21.44 -20.09
CA LEU A 233 -11.16 21.81 -19.09
C LEU A 233 -11.35 23.33 -19.05
#